data_bd834c0c1960d60f2bfa3ab83354959d
#
_entry.id   bd834c0c1960d60f2bfa3ab83354959d
#
_cell.length_a   1.000
_cell.length_b   1.000
_cell.length_c   1.000
_cell.angle_alpha   90.00
_cell.angle_beta   90.00
_cell.angle_gamma   90.00
#
_symmetry.space_group_name_H-M   'P 1'
#
loop_
_entity.id
_entity.type
_entity.pdbx_description
1 polymer ?
#
loop_
_entity_poly.entity_id
_entity_poly.type
_entity_poly.pdbx_seq_one_letter_code
_entity_poly.pdbx_strand_id
1 'polypeptide(L)'
;MKFNICFESKYKGMLKDVLKIKIKNMFNMIFFGFLFLFIGIYVLFLRFNEPVLWYHNVLGYLLIILGLLFIVFSPFGFLLKKYNKGFMDKINIEFYKKDNEWFYHLRGTKNNSSYEEEYKINLVEIKKGICIFSSLNGNEFFIPFKELTEDNINDLYIMKNEILKLRIKK
;
A
#
# COMPACT_ATOMS: atom_id res chain seq x y z
N MET A 1 -15.63 4.35 20.89
CA MET A 1 -14.79 5.50 20.51
C MET A 1 -15.20 5.91 19.10
N LYS A 2 -15.37 7.21 18.88
CA LYS A 2 -15.80 7.77 17.60
C LYS A 2 -15.10 9.11 17.42
N PHE A 3 -14.51 9.38 16.26
CA PHE A 3 -13.89 10.66 15.94
C PHE A 3 -14.01 10.98 14.45
N ASN A 4 -13.99 12.28 14.12
CA ASN A 4 -14.18 12.76 12.76
C ASN A 4 -12.94 13.52 12.28
N ILE A 5 -12.56 13.28 11.05
CA ILE A 5 -11.50 14.01 10.36
C ILE A 5 -12.10 14.65 9.11
N CYS A 6 -12.00 15.98 9.04
CA CYS A 6 -12.36 16.76 7.84
C CYS A 6 -11.12 17.41 7.26
N PHE A 7 -10.90 17.24 5.97
CA PHE A 7 -9.83 17.96 5.28
C PHE A 7 -10.17 18.20 3.80
N GLU A 8 -9.53 19.22 3.22
CA GLU A 8 -9.62 19.51 1.80
C GLU A 8 -8.43 18.84 1.09
N SER A 9 -8.73 17.94 0.18
CA SER A 9 -7.70 17.23 -0.55
C SER A 9 -7.09 18.08 -1.63
N LYS A 10 -5.92 18.65 -1.38
CA LYS A 10 -5.09 19.26 -2.43
C LYS A 10 -4.27 18.18 -3.14
N TYR A 11 -4.86 17.63 -4.19
CA TYR A 11 -4.36 16.50 -4.99
C TYR A 11 -2.86 16.43 -5.23
N LYS A 12 -2.24 17.55 -5.68
CA LYS A 12 -0.83 17.54 -6.12
C LYS A 12 0.19 17.29 -5.00
N GLY A 13 -0.07 17.74 -3.78
CA GLY A 13 0.84 17.55 -2.64
C GLY A 13 0.82 16.11 -2.13
N MET A 14 -0.37 15.57 -1.95
CA MET A 14 -0.58 14.22 -1.43
C MET A 14 -0.04 13.13 -2.37
N LEU A 15 -0.23 13.31 -3.69
CA LEU A 15 0.30 12.39 -4.70
C LEU A 15 1.81 12.25 -4.60
N LYS A 16 2.54 13.36 -4.42
CA LYS A 16 4.01 13.37 -4.32
C LYS A 16 4.51 12.58 -3.11
N ASP A 17 3.83 12.68 -1.98
CA ASP A 17 4.23 11.99 -0.75
C ASP A 17 3.88 10.49 -0.79
N VAL A 18 2.72 10.14 -1.34
CA VAL A 18 2.32 8.76 -1.62
C VAL A 18 3.28 8.11 -2.61
N LEU A 19 3.63 8.82 -3.69
CA LEU A 19 4.62 8.38 -4.67
C LEU A 19 5.96 8.05 -4.02
N LYS A 20 6.48 8.90 -3.13
CA LYS A 20 7.76 8.64 -2.44
C LYS A 20 7.75 7.36 -1.61
N ILE A 21 6.63 7.06 -0.94
CA ILE A 21 6.50 5.83 -0.14
C ILE A 21 6.45 4.60 -1.07
N LYS A 22 5.69 4.69 -2.15
CA LYS A 22 5.50 3.58 -3.11
C LYS A 22 6.74 3.33 -3.98
N ILE A 23 7.45 4.38 -4.40
CA ILE A 23 8.70 4.28 -5.15
C ILE A 23 9.73 3.42 -4.40
N LYS A 24 9.86 3.60 -3.07
CA LYS A 24 10.78 2.77 -2.29
C LYS A 24 10.45 1.28 -2.37
N ASN A 25 9.16 0.93 -2.29
CA ASN A 25 8.73 -0.46 -2.42
C ASN A 25 8.94 -1.00 -3.84
N MET A 26 8.72 -0.17 -4.86
CA MET A 26 8.97 -0.51 -6.25
C MET A 26 10.46 -0.79 -6.49
N PHE A 27 11.37 0.03 -5.96
CA PHE A 27 12.82 -0.20 -6.05
C PHE A 27 13.23 -1.53 -5.43
N ASN A 28 12.68 -1.88 -4.27
CA ASN A 28 12.96 -3.18 -3.65
C ASN A 28 12.52 -4.35 -4.56
N MET A 29 11.33 -4.27 -5.15
CA MET A 29 10.85 -5.32 -6.07
C MET A 29 11.73 -5.42 -7.33
N ILE A 30 12.13 -4.30 -7.92
CA ILE A 30 13.05 -4.26 -9.06
C ILE A 30 14.42 -4.86 -8.69
N PHE A 31 14.93 -4.51 -7.51
CA PHE A 31 16.18 -5.08 -7.01
C PHE A 31 16.12 -6.61 -6.88
N PHE A 32 15.06 -7.16 -6.30
CA PHE A 32 14.85 -8.61 -6.26
C PHE A 32 14.71 -9.21 -7.65
N GLY A 33 14.04 -8.52 -8.57
CA GLY A 33 13.95 -8.93 -9.97
C GLY A 33 15.33 -9.08 -10.62
N PHE A 34 16.21 -8.12 -10.47
CA PHE A 34 17.60 -8.22 -10.94
C PHE A 34 18.38 -9.34 -10.25
N LEU A 35 18.21 -9.52 -8.93
CA LEU A 35 18.83 -10.59 -8.18
C LEU A 35 18.45 -11.97 -8.75
N PHE A 36 17.17 -12.21 -9.01
CA PHE A 36 16.69 -13.45 -9.61
C PHE A 36 17.24 -13.64 -11.04
N LEU A 37 17.30 -12.57 -11.85
CA LEU A 37 17.93 -12.65 -13.17
C LEU A 37 19.39 -13.06 -13.09
N PHE A 38 20.18 -12.44 -12.22
CA PHE A 38 21.58 -12.77 -12.04
C PHE A 38 21.79 -14.21 -11.61
N ILE A 39 21.02 -14.68 -10.61
CA ILE A 39 21.09 -16.07 -10.15
C ILE A 39 20.69 -17.03 -11.28
N GLY A 40 19.60 -16.73 -12.01
CA GLY A 40 19.14 -17.56 -13.13
C GLY A 40 20.17 -17.66 -14.25
N ILE A 41 20.80 -16.55 -14.64
CA ILE A 41 21.89 -16.53 -15.64
C ILE A 41 23.10 -17.31 -15.13
N TYR A 42 23.49 -17.11 -13.86
CA TYR A 42 24.57 -17.87 -13.25
C TYR A 42 24.33 -19.38 -13.31
N VAL A 43 23.15 -19.83 -12.94
CA VAL A 43 22.78 -21.25 -12.96
C VAL A 43 22.81 -21.83 -14.37
N LEU A 44 22.43 -21.06 -15.40
CA LEU A 44 22.39 -21.55 -16.78
C LEU A 44 23.75 -21.49 -17.50
N PHE A 45 24.53 -20.43 -17.29
CA PHE A 45 25.65 -20.10 -18.18
C PHE A 45 27.03 -20.10 -17.52
N LEU A 46 27.14 -19.84 -16.22
CA LEU A 46 28.43 -19.65 -15.55
C LEU A 46 28.92 -20.86 -14.76
N ARG A 47 28.18 -21.96 -14.79
CA ARG A 47 28.51 -23.20 -14.11
C ARG A 47 29.37 -24.13 -14.96
N PHE A 48 30.57 -23.65 -15.33
CA PHE A 48 31.42 -24.25 -16.35
C PHE A 48 31.99 -25.65 -16.02
N ASN A 49 31.97 -26.09 -14.76
CA ASN A 49 32.73 -27.31 -14.35
C ASN A 49 31.87 -28.40 -13.67
N GLU A 50 30.54 -28.25 -13.64
CA GLU A 50 29.70 -29.26 -13.00
C GLU A 50 28.74 -29.92 -13.99
N PRO A 51 28.39 -31.21 -13.80
CA PRO A 51 27.46 -31.90 -14.66
C PRO A 51 26.10 -31.21 -14.61
N VAL A 52 25.63 -30.71 -15.78
CA VAL A 52 24.36 -30.03 -15.92
C VAL A 52 23.23 -31.06 -15.84
N LEU A 53 22.56 -31.12 -14.71
CA LEU A 53 21.37 -31.92 -14.56
C LEU A 53 20.15 -31.13 -15.08
N TRP A 54 19.20 -31.81 -15.69
CA TRP A 54 18.04 -31.19 -16.35
C TRP A 54 17.27 -30.18 -15.44
N TYR A 55 17.20 -30.45 -14.14
CA TYR A 55 16.51 -29.58 -13.18
C TYR A 55 17.24 -28.25 -12.96
N HIS A 56 18.56 -28.15 -13.20
CA HIS A 56 19.28 -26.88 -13.15
C HIS A 56 18.82 -25.94 -14.25
N ASN A 57 18.60 -26.47 -15.46
CA ASN A 57 18.09 -25.68 -16.57
C ASN A 57 16.66 -25.19 -16.27
N VAL A 58 15.81 -26.06 -15.76
CA VAL A 58 14.45 -25.69 -15.37
C VAL A 58 14.46 -24.60 -14.30
N LEU A 59 15.29 -24.75 -13.26
CA LEU A 59 15.42 -23.75 -12.19
C LEU A 59 15.95 -22.41 -12.72
N GLY A 60 16.98 -22.42 -13.55
CA GLY A 60 17.56 -21.23 -14.15
C GLY A 60 16.55 -20.45 -14.99
N TYR A 61 15.80 -21.13 -15.89
CA TYR A 61 14.75 -20.48 -16.67
C TYR A 61 13.62 -19.92 -15.78
N LEU A 62 13.21 -20.68 -14.74
CA LEU A 62 12.18 -20.26 -13.82
C LEU A 62 12.58 -18.98 -13.06
N LEU A 63 13.84 -18.89 -12.62
CA LEU A 63 14.37 -17.69 -11.95
C LEU A 63 14.44 -16.49 -12.89
N ILE A 64 14.83 -16.69 -14.16
CA ILE A 64 14.84 -15.61 -15.17
C ILE A 64 13.42 -15.11 -15.41
N ILE A 65 12.45 -16.01 -15.57
CA ILE A 65 11.05 -15.62 -15.79
C ILE A 65 10.52 -14.85 -14.58
N LEU A 66 10.76 -15.32 -13.35
CA LEU A 66 10.39 -14.62 -12.13
C LEU A 66 11.04 -13.24 -12.03
N GLY A 67 12.34 -13.14 -12.34
CA GLY A 67 13.05 -11.88 -12.35
C GLY A 67 12.44 -10.87 -13.31
N LEU A 68 12.13 -11.29 -14.55
CA LEU A 68 11.46 -10.46 -15.55
C LEU A 68 10.06 -10.04 -15.08
N LEU A 69 9.29 -10.95 -14.51
CA LEU A 69 7.97 -10.65 -13.96
C LEU A 69 8.06 -9.57 -12.86
N PHE A 70 9.00 -9.67 -11.93
CA PHE A 70 9.20 -8.65 -10.89
C PHE A 70 9.58 -7.28 -11.47
N ILE A 71 10.43 -7.23 -12.48
CA ILE A 71 10.83 -5.97 -13.12
C ILE A 71 9.68 -5.34 -13.90
N VAL A 72 8.96 -6.14 -14.69
CA VAL A 72 7.89 -5.64 -15.56
C VAL A 72 6.64 -5.28 -14.76
N PHE A 73 6.20 -6.15 -13.84
CA PHE A 73 4.94 -5.92 -13.10
C PHE A 73 5.07 -4.97 -11.90
N SER A 74 6.29 -4.72 -11.41
CA SER A 74 6.50 -3.76 -10.31
C SER A 74 5.97 -2.35 -10.63
N PRO A 75 6.30 -1.72 -11.78
CA PRO A 75 5.69 -0.45 -12.16
C PRO A 75 4.21 -0.56 -12.52
N PHE A 76 3.75 -1.67 -13.13
CA PHE A 76 2.35 -1.87 -13.49
C PHE A 76 1.44 -2.03 -12.27
N GLY A 77 1.85 -2.75 -11.24
CA GLY A 77 1.10 -2.86 -9.99
C GLY A 77 0.88 -1.50 -9.32
N PHE A 78 1.79 -0.56 -9.56
CA PHE A 78 1.66 0.82 -9.15
C PHE A 78 0.62 1.60 -9.97
N LEU A 79 0.61 1.42 -11.29
CA LEU A 79 -0.28 2.13 -12.21
C LEU A 79 -1.73 1.58 -12.18
N LEU A 80 -1.90 0.28 -11.92
CA LEU A 80 -3.21 -0.37 -11.95
C LEU A 80 -4.02 -0.21 -10.64
N LYS A 81 -3.38 0.08 -9.50
CA LYS A 81 -4.13 0.45 -8.30
C LYS A 81 -4.83 1.78 -8.55
N LYS A 82 -6.14 1.69 -8.81
CA LYS A 82 -7.02 2.86 -9.02
C LYS A 82 -6.93 3.79 -7.80
N TYR A 83 -6.03 4.77 -7.86
CA TYR A 83 -5.98 5.89 -6.90
C TYR A 83 -7.20 6.82 -7.02
N ASN A 84 -8.18 6.45 -7.83
CA ASN A 84 -9.33 7.28 -8.20
C ASN A 84 -10.25 7.65 -7.03
N LYS A 85 -10.18 6.92 -5.91
CA LYS A 85 -11.06 7.19 -4.76
C LYS A 85 -10.51 8.22 -3.76
N GLY A 86 -9.23 8.51 -3.78
CA GLY A 86 -8.57 9.45 -2.85
C GLY A 86 -8.59 10.92 -3.28
N PHE A 87 -9.31 11.27 -4.34
CA PHE A 87 -9.26 12.61 -4.94
C PHE A 87 -10.62 13.29 -4.93
N MET A 88 -11.10 13.55 -3.74
CA MET A 88 -12.31 14.32 -3.50
C MET A 88 -11.94 15.74 -3.12
N ASP A 89 -12.75 16.74 -3.50
CA ASP A 89 -12.50 18.15 -3.21
C ASP A 89 -12.61 18.41 -1.69
N LYS A 90 -13.62 17.83 -1.07
CA LYS A 90 -13.82 17.85 0.39
C LYS A 90 -14.04 16.43 0.87
N ILE A 91 -13.32 16.05 1.93
CA ILE A 91 -13.39 14.73 2.52
C ILE A 91 -13.74 14.85 3.99
N ASN A 92 -14.78 14.15 4.39
CA ASN A 92 -15.14 13.94 5.79
C ASN A 92 -15.08 12.45 6.07
N ILE A 93 -14.26 12.06 7.04
CA ILE A 93 -14.10 10.66 7.44
C ILE A 93 -14.51 10.55 8.89
N GLU A 94 -15.48 9.71 9.13
CA GLU A 94 -15.93 9.34 10.45
C GLU A 94 -15.37 7.97 10.81
N PHE A 95 -14.55 7.90 11.85
CA PHE A 95 -14.02 6.64 12.38
C PHE A 95 -14.86 6.20 13.58
N TYR A 96 -15.23 4.94 13.61
CA TYR A 96 -15.98 4.37 14.72
C TYR A 96 -15.66 2.89 14.95
N LYS A 97 -15.92 2.46 16.18
CA LYS A 97 -15.69 1.09 16.61
C LYS A 97 -17.01 0.39 16.81
N LYS A 98 -17.19 -0.77 16.15
CA LYS A 98 -18.34 -1.65 16.28
C LYS A 98 -17.84 -3.09 16.46
N ASP A 99 -18.37 -3.83 17.43
CA ASP A 99 -18.03 -5.25 17.69
C ASP A 99 -16.51 -5.51 17.81
N ASN A 100 -15.79 -4.60 18.50
CA ASN A 100 -14.34 -4.60 18.62
C ASN A 100 -13.56 -4.43 17.30
N GLU A 101 -14.21 -4.06 16.21
CA GLU A 101 -13.59 -3.79 14.93
C GLU A 101 -13.71 -2.32 14.57
N TRP A 102 -12.70 -1.80 13.85
CA TRP A 102 -12.71 -0.43 13.40
C TRP A 102 -13.24 -0.29 11.98
N PHE A 103 -14.09 0.72 11.78
CA PHE A 103 -14.68 1.09 10.51
C PHE A 103 -14.38 2.56 10.22
N TYR A 104 -14.37 2.93 8.96
CA TYR A 104 -14.45 4.32 8.55
C TYR A 104 -15.59 4.52 7.56
N HIS A 105 -16.29 5.62 7.75
CA HIS A 105 -17.33 6.09 6.86
C HIS A 105 -16.81 7.33 6.14
N LEU A 106 -16.65 7.22 4.83
CA LEU A 106 -16.10 8.24 3.96
C LEU A 106 -17.24 8.98 3.29
N ARG A 107 -17.31 10.29 3.51
CA ARG A 107 -18.21 11.19 2.78
C ARG A 107 -17.36 12.21 2.04
N GLY A 108 -17.67 12.46 0.77
CA GLY A 108 -16.94 13.43 0.00
C GLY A 108 -17.72 13.94 -1.19
N THR A 109 -17.24 15.02 -1.77
CA THR A 109 -17.76 15.57 -3.02
C THR A 109 -16.67 15.51 -4.07
N LYS A 110 -17.05 15.07 -5.27
CA LYS A 110 -16.18 15.07 -6.45
C LYS A 110 -16.99 15.54 -7.64
N ASN A 111 -16.58 16.63 -8.28
CA ASN A 111 -17.29 17.19 -9.44
C ASN A 111 -18.79 17.36 -9.20
N ASN A 112 -19.19 17.94 -8.07
CA ASN A 112 -20.57 18.13 -7.62
C ASN A 112 -21.37 16.84 -7.35
N SER A 113 -20.77 15.67 -7.42
CA SER A 113 -21.40 14.41 -7.04
C SER A 113 -21.03 14.06 -5.61
N SER A 114 -22.02 13.70 -4.78
CA SER A 114 -21.79 13.18 -3.44
C SER A 114 -21.32 11.73 -3.51
N TYR A 115 -20.36 11.39 -2.70
CA TYR A 115 -19.80 10.06 -2.57
C TYR A 115 -19.86 9.63 -1.11
N GLU A 116 -20.38 8.44 -0.85
CA GLU A 116 -20.49 7.88 0.50
C GLU A 116 -20.14 6.39 0.46
N GLU A 117 -19.16 6.00 1.24
CA GLU A 117 -18.75 4.60 1.37
C GLU A 117 -18.32 4.28 2.79
N GLU A 118 -18.61 3.06 3.22
CA GLU A 118 -18.23 2.52 4.53
C GLU A 118 -17.30 1.32 4.33
N TYR A 119 -16.23 1.28 5.11
CA TYR A 119 -15.25 0.21 5.03
C TYR A 119 -14.75 -0.21 6.40
N LYS A 120 -14.56 -1.51 6.56
CA LYS A 120 -13.83 -2.08 7.68
C LYS A 120 -12.34 -1.86 7.50
N ILE A 121 -11.68 -1.36 8.53
CA ILE A 121 -10.24 -1.13 8.55
C ILE A 121 -9.53 -2.45 8.86
N ASN A 122 -8.68 -2.88 7.96
CA ASN A 122 -7.85 -4.06 8.16
C ASN A 122 -6.46 -3.69 8.70
N LEU A 123 -5.85 -2.63 8.17
CA LEU A 123 -4.51 -2.19 8.53
C LEU A 123 -4.42 -0.68 8.56
N VAL A 124 -3.67 -0.16 9.52
CA VAL A 124 -3.31 1.25 9.61
C VAL A 124 -1.79 1.35 9.68
N GLU A 125 -1.21 2.05 8.73
CA GLU A 125 0.21 2.36 8.70
C GLU A 125 0.43 3.87 8.77
N ILE A 126 1.35 4.30 9.61
CA ILE A 126 1.77 5.69 9.69
C ILE A 126 3.21 5.79 9.21
N LYS A 127 3.42 6.47 8.09
CA LYS A 127 4.73 6.63 7.46
C LYS A 127 4.94 8.05 6.96
N LYS A 128 6.04 8.68 7.35
CA LYS A 128 6.47 10.00 6.82
C LYS A 128 5.37 11.09 6.85
N GLY A 129 4.58 11.15 7.93
CA GLY A 129 3.52 12.16 8.06
C GLY A 129 2.26 11.87 7.24
N ILE A 130 2.06 10.62 6.86
CA ILE A 130 0.85 10.13 6.18
C ILE A 130 0.30 8.93 6.94
N CYS A 131 -1.00 8.90 7.17
CA CYS A 131 -1.71 7.72 7.63
C CYS A 131 -2.31 6.99 6.43
N ILE A 132 -2.05 5.70 6.35
CA ILE A 132 -2.50 4.82 5.28
C ILE A 132 -3.46 3.80 5.88
N PHE A 133 -4.69 3.78 5.39
CA PHE A 133 -5.71 2.80 5.76
C PHE A 133 -5.85 1.78 4.64
N SER A 134 -5.85 0.51 4.99
CA SER A 134 -6.17 -0.56 4.05
C SER A 134 -7.43 -1.26 4.50
N SER A 135 -8.42 -1.38 3.61
CA SER A 135 -9.62 -2.18 3.83
C SER A 135 -9.37 -3.65 3.49
N LEU A 136 -10.29 -4.53 3.90
CA LEU A 136 -10.27 -5.95 3.53
C LEU A 136 -10.31 -6.17 2.01
N ASN A 137 -10.94 -5.27 1.27
CA ASN A 137 -11.06 -5.33 -0.19
C ASN A 137 -9.82 -4.78 -0.92
N GLY A 138 -8.73 -4.51 -0.19
CA GLY A 138 -7.49 -3.99 -0.76
C GLY A 138 -7.52 -2.52 -1.16
N ASN A 139 -8.62 -1.79 -0.87
CA ASN A 139 -8.67 -0.35 -1.07
C ASN A 139 -7.77 0.34 -0.05
N GLU A 140 -6.91 1.22 -0.54
CA GLU A 140 -6.04 2.04 0.31
C GLU A 140 -6.55 3.49 0.29
N PHE A 141 -6.61 4.10 1.46
CA PHE A 141 -6.93 5.50 1.64
C PHE A 141 -5.81 6.21 2.40
N PHE A 142 -5.50 7.46 2.05
CA PHE A 142 -4.36 8.20 2.56
C PHE A 142 -4.82 9.50 3.21
N ILE A 143 -4.34 9.79 4.42
CA ILE A 143 -4.59 11.03 5.13
C ILE A 143 -3.26 11.71 5.45
N PRO A 144 -2.98 12.91 4.91
CA PRO A 144 -1.77 13.66 5.22
C PRO A 144 -1.88 14.33 6.59
N PHE A 145 -0.87 14.20 7.45
CA PHE A 145 -0.84 14.82 8.78
C PHE A 145 -0.81 16.35 8.74
N LYS A 146 -0.33 16.94 7.66
CA LYS A 146 -0.22 18.38 7.51
C LYS A 146 -1.55 19.13 7.59
N GLU A 147 -2.65 18.41 7.37
CA GLU A 147 -4.01 18.96 7.37
C GLU A 147 -4.81 18.54 8.61
N LEU A 148 -4.16 17.86 9.57
CA LEU A 148 -4.78 17.35 10.77
C LEU A 148 -4.40 18.19 12.00
N THR A 149 -5.31 18.24 12.98
CA THR A 149 -5.00 18.72 14.32
C THR A 149 -4.17 17.69 15.09
N GLU A 150 -3.48 18.11 16.14
CA GLU A 150 -2.73 17.20 17.01
C GLU A 150 -3.62 16.14 17.65
N ASP A 151 -4.85 16.52 18.03
CA ASP A 151 -5.83 15.58 18.61
C ASP A 151 -6.19 14.48 17.60
N ASN A 152 -6.46 14.85 16.33
CA ASN A 152 -6.76 13.88 15.29
C ASN A 152 -5.58 12.94 15.03
N ILE A 153 -4.36 13.45 15.08
CA ILE A 153 -3.14 12.63 14.93
C ILE A 153 -3.02 11.63 16.10
N ASN A 154 -3.26 12.07 17.33
CA ASN A 154 -3.24 11.22 18.50
C ASN A 154 -4.32 10.11 18.41
N ASP A 155 -5.53 10.46 17.99
CA ASP A 155 -6.63 9.50 17.80
C ASP A 155 -6.25 8.43 16.75
N LEU A 156 -5.59 8.83 15.66
CA LEU A 156 -5.08 7.89 14.66
C LEU A 156 -4.01 6.93 15.22
N TYR A 157 -3.12 7.42 16.09
CA TYR A 157 -2.14 6.56 16.76
C TYR A 157 -2.81 5.58 17.74
N ILE A 158 -3.81 6.03 18.52
CA ILE A 158 -4.57 5.16 19.42
C ILE A 158 -5.27 4.06 18.62
N MET A 159 -5.99 4.42 17.56
CA MET A 159 -6.67 3.48 16.67
C MET A 159 -5.70 2.46 16.06
N LYS A 160 -4.54 2.92 15.55
CA LYS A 160 -3.50 2.04 15.02
C LYS A 160 -3.05 1.00 16.04
N ASN A 161 -2.78 1.44 17.28
CA ASN A 161 -2.30 0.56 18.34
C ASN A 161 -3.37 -0.47 18.75
N GLU A 162 -4.64 -0.08 18.78
CA GLU A 162 -5.74 -1.01 19.03
C GLU A 162 -5.89 -2.06 17.92
N ILE A 163 -5.83 -1.66 16.66
CA ILE A 163 -5.90 -2.58 15.52
C ILE A 163 -4.75 -3.58 15.55
N LEU A 164 -3.53 -3.12 15.89
CA LEU A 164 -2.37 -4.02 16.02
C LEU A 164 -2.57 -5.03 17.16
N LYS A 165 -3.08 -4.61 18.32
CA LYS A 165 -3.39 -5.52 19.44
C LYS A 165 -4.43 -6.57 19.09
N LEU A 166 -5.44 -6.21 18.31
CA LEU A 166 -6.48 -7.14 17.86
C LEU A 166 -5.94 -8.19 16.87
N ARG A 167 -4.91 -7.84 16.09
CA ARG A 167 -4.27 -8.77 15.16
C ARG A 167 -3.37 -9.80 15.85
N ILE A 168 -2.70 -9.41 16.92
CA ILE A 168 -1.79 -10.30 17.67
C ILE A 168 -2.59 -11.36 18.46
N LYS A 169 -3.87 -11.07 18.77
CA LYS A 169 -4.75 -11.99 19.50
C LYS A 169 -5.51 -13.00 18.64
N LYS A 170 -5.42 -12.89 17.31
CA LYS A 170 -5.94 -13.86 16.34
C LYS A 170 -4.82 -14.76 15.85
#